data_5f48bf94addda874a84bb0f57d6d516a
#
_entry.id   5f48bf94addda874a84bb0f57d6d516a
#
_cell.length_a   1.000
_cell.length_b   1.000
_cell.length_c   1.000
_cell.angle_alpha   90.00
_cell.angle_beta   90.00
_cell.angle_gamma   90.00
#
_symmetry.space_group_name_H-M   'P 1'
#
loop_
_entity.id
_entity.type
_entity.pdbx_description
1 polymer ?
#
loop_
_entity_poly.entity_id
_entity_poly.type
_entity_poly.pdbx_seq_one_letter_code
_entity_poly.pdbx_strand_id
1 'polypeptide(L)'
;MKRLVYKNNIEKTNNNIIEEIIKIKKKNENNQNEKMIVLGGDHSITYATFKAFTRENPDAGIIILDAHPDLMPAAKQQTHEDYLLKLIEEHILDPRKVIFVGLRNVHIQEKSFILDHKIRTFEMKKIYSLSLQSTTETIMENVVDWPALYLSIDIDVTDPAFAPGTGYCEPGGLTSRELLYIVGKLKLLRNLKMIDVVEVNPKIEERLTVSLAAEIVKEIMT
;
A
#
# COMPACT_ATOMS: atom_id res chain seq x y z
N MET A 1 -6.92 -15.57 20.37
CA MET A 1 -6.80 -14.63 19.25
C MET A 1 -7.48 -13.32 19.64
N LYS A 2 -6.74 -12.19 19.66
CA LYS A 2 -7.31 -10.88 20.03
C LYS A 2 -8.05 -10.33 18.81
N ARG A 3 -9.28 -9.85 18.99
CA ARG A 3 -10.02 -9.17 17.92
C ARG A 3 -9.42 -7.77 17.72
N LEU A 4 -8.89 -7.46 16.54
CA LEU A 4 -8.28 -6.17 16.21
C LEU A 4 -9.32 -5.19 15.61
N VAL A 5 -10.24 -5.68 14.80
CA VAL A 5 -11.22 -4.88 14.06
C VAL A 5 -12.53 -4.78 14.84
N TYR A 6 -13.02 -3.56 15.02
CA TYR A 6 -14.31 -3.26 15.65
C TYR A 6 -15.22 -2.57 14.65
N LYS A 7 -16.32 -3.22 14.33
CA LYS A 7 -17.34 -2.66 13.43
C LYS A 7 -17.81 -1.30 13.98
N ASN A 8 -17.83 -0.29 13.14
CA ASN A 8 -18.25 1.09 13.46
C ASN A 8 -17.38 1.83 14.52
N ASN A 9 -16.13 1.42 14.72
CA ASN A 9 -15.20 2.14 15.60
C ASN A 9 -13.77 2.07 15.02
N ILE A 10 -13.51 2.93 14.04
CA ILE A 10 -12.23 2.96 13.33
C ILE A 10 -11.08 3.37 14.26
N GLU A 11 -11.29 4.33 15.15
CA GLU A 11 -10.27 4.79 16.10
C GLU A 11 -9.79 3.65 17.01
N LYS A 12 -10.72 2.88 17.58
CA LYS A 12 -10.39 1.71 18.39
C LYS A 12 -9.70 0.63 17.56
N THR A 13 -10.10 0.44 16.32
CA THR A 13 -9.46 -0.48 15.38
C THR A 13 -8.02 -0.05 15.14
N ASN A 14 -7.79 1.20 14.79
CA ASN A 14 -6.47 1.77 14.54
C ASN A 14 -5.54 1.60 15.76
N ASN A 15 -6.03 1.96 16.96
CA ASN A 15 -5.25 1.83 18.18
C ASN A 15 -4.86 0.37 18.46
N ASN A 16 -5.77 -0.58 18.25
CA ASN A 16 -5.46 -2.01 18.44
C ASN A 16 -4.42 -2.53 17.43
N ILE A 17 -4.51 -2.09 16.17
CA ILE A 17 -3.54 -2.46 15.13
C ILE A 17 -2.15 -1.91 15.51
N ILE A 18 -2.08 -0.63 15.88
CA ILE A 18 -0.83 0.01 16.30
C ILE A 18 -0.20 -0.74 17.47
N GLU A 19 -0.97 -1.01 18.53
CA GLU A 19 -0.48 -1.75 19.71
C GLU A 19 0.05 -3.14 19.36
N GLU A 20 -0.67 -3.88 18.50
CA GLU A 20 -0.27 -5.23 18.14
C GLU A 20 0.99 -5.26 17.27
N ILE A 21 1.14 -4.32 16.33
CA ILE A 21 2.37 -4.18 15.53
C ILE A 21 3.57 -3.88 16.43
N ILE A 22 3.43 -2.92 17.35
CA ILE A 22 4.51 -2.58 18.29
C ILE A 22 4.89 -3.80 19.15
N LYS A 23 3.90 -4.57 19.63
CA LYS A 23 4.13 -5.75 20.42
C LYS A 23 4.85 -6.86 19.62
N ILE A 24 4.48 -7.07 18.35
CA ILE A 24 5.13 -8.05 17.47
C ILE A 24 6.59 -7.63 17.24
N LYS A 25 6.83 -6.36 16.92
CA LYS A 25 8.19 -5.83 16.70
C LYS A 25 9.08 -6.01 17.94
N LYS A 26 8.58 -5.66 19.12
CA LYS A 26 9.34 -5.87 20.39
C LYS A 26 9.72 -7.32 20.63
N LYS A 27 8.92 -8.28 20.19
CA LYS A 27 9.26 -9.71 20.31
C LYS A 27 10.38 -10.14 19.37
N ASN A 28 10.52 -9.44 18.24
CA ASN A 28 11.44 -9.78 17.16
C ASN A 28 12.65 -8.81 17.10
N GLU A 29 12.91 -8.03 18.15
CA GLU A 29 14.00 -7.02 18.21
C GLU A 29 15.38 -7.56 17.83
N ASN A 30 15.62 -8.86 17.99
CA ASN A 30 16.88 -9.50 17.63
C ASN A 30 17.06 -9.76 16.12
N ASN A 31 16.04 -9.52 15.29
CA ASN A 31 16.07 -9.81 13.86
C ASN A 31 15.76 -8.55 13.02
N GLN A 32 16.74 -7.66 12.91
CA GLN A 32 16.62 -6.37 12.23
C GLN A 32 16.36 -6.48 10.71
N ASN A 33 16.52 -7.67 10.13
CA ASN A 33 16.35 -7.90 8.69
C ASN A 33 14.97 -8.48 8.32
N GLU A 34 14.11 -8.74 9.30
CA GLU A 34 12.77 -9.26 9.03
C GLU A 34 11.86 -8.18 8.42
N LYS A 35 11.20 -8.56 7.33
CA LYS A 35 10.10 -7.78 6.76
C LYS A 35 8.80 -8.19 7.45
N MET A 36 8.00 -7.21 7.82
CA MET A 36 6.66 -7.46 8.34
C MET A 36 5.65 -7.43 7.21
N ILE A 37 4.83 -8.47 7.09
CA ILE A 37 3.73 -8.52 6.13
C ILE A 37 2.42 -8.43 6.91
N VAL A 38 1.56 -7.49 6.53
CA VAL A 38 0.21 -7.33 7.07
C VAL A 38 -0.80 -7.74 5.99
N LEU A 39 -1.68 -8.67 6.33
CA LEU A 39 -2.80 -9.00 5.47
C LEU A 39 -4.02 -8.24 5.97
N GLY A 40 -4.52 -7.39 5.14
CA GLY A 40 -5.52 -6.43 5.54
C GLY A 40 -6.95 -6.80 5.25
N GLY A 41 -7.83 -5.92 5.69
CA GLY A 41 -9.18 -5.71 5.20
C GLY A 41 -9.16 -4.66 4.09
N ASP A 42 -9.93 -3.58 4.27
CA ASP A 42 -9.91 -2.43 3.39
C ASP A 42 -8.63 -1.57 3.59
N HIS A 43 -8.38 -0.64 2.67
CA HIS A 43 -7.16 0.17 2.64
C HIS A 43 -7.03 1.12 3.85
N SER A 44 -8.10 1.35 4.63
CA SER A 44 -8.04 2.18 5.84
C SER A 44 -7.06 1.68 6.89
N ILE A 45 -6.71 0.38 6.90
CA ILE A 45 -5.76 -0.19 7.86
C ILE A 45 -4.35 0.39 7.70
N THR A 46 -3.99 0.82 6.48
CA THR A 46 -2.66 1.36 6.17
C THR A 46 -2.36 2.63 6.95
N TYR A 47 -3.36 3.40 7.35
CA TYR A 47 -3.18 4.48 8.32
C TYR A 47 -2.55 3.98 9.62
N ALA A 48 -3.11 2.95 10.23
CA ALA A 48 -2.65 2.44 11.52
C ALA A 48 -1.30 1.71 11.41
N THR A 49 -1.13 0.93 10.36
CA THR A 49 0.08 0.15 10.11
C THR A 49 1.27 1.05 9.78
N PHE A 50 1.08 2.06 8.94
CA PHE A 50 2.11 3.06 8.63
C PHE A 50 2.43 3.92 9.85
N LYS A 51 1.43 4.39 10.61
CA LYS A 51 1.63 5.13 11.87
C LYS A 51 2.41 4.34 12.91
N ALA A 52 2.20 3.03 13.00
CA ALA A 52 3.01 2.16 13.86
C ALA A 52 4.45 2.01 13.33
N PHE A 53 4.60 1.92 11.99
CA PHE A 53 5.88 1.79 11.32
C PHE A 53 6.78 3.01 11.53
N THR A 54 6.22 4.22 11.46
CA THR A 54 6.99 5.47 11.61
C THR A 54 7.51 5.72 13.01
N ARG A 55 7.02 5.02 14.05
CA ARG A 55 7.57 5.16 15.41
C ARG A 55 9.05 4.78 15.50
N GLU A 56 9.49 3.80 14.72
CA GLU A 56 10.89 3.39 14.64
C GLU A 56 11.58 3.90 13.37
N ASN A 57 10.81 4.41 12.42
CA ASN A 57 11.27 4.89 11.13
C ASN A 57 10.65 6.26 10.82
N PRO A 58 10.99 7.32 11.57
CA PRO A 58 10.28 8.60 11.50
C PRO A 58 10.37 9.30 10.14
N ASP A 59 11.34 8.92 9.32
CA ASP A 59 11.58 9.49 8.00
C ASP A 59 11.28 8.47 6.87
N ALA A 60 10.37 7.54 7.13
CA ALA A 60 9.96 6.52 6.18
C ALA A 60 9.18 7.09 4.98
N GLY A 61 9.31 6.42 3.83
CA GLY A 61 8.47 6.66 2.67
C GLY A 61 7.58 5.46 2.34
N ILE A 62 6.64 5.67 1.43
CA ILE A 62 5.68 4.66 1.01
C ILE A 62 5.58 4.57 -0.51
N ILE A 63 5.58 3.35 -1.04
CA ILE A 63 5.12 3.03 -2.39
C ILE A 63 3.72 2.45 -2.26
N ILE A 64 2.79 2.92 -3.07
CA ILE A 64 1.41 2.47 -3.11
C ILE A 64 1.12 1.94 -4.51
N LEU A 65 0.86 0.64 -4.63
CA LEU A 65 0.37 0.00 -5.84
C LEU A 65 -1.15 0.00 -5.77
N ASP A 66 -1.82 0.82 -6.58
CA ASP A 66 -3.24 1.11 -6.46
C ASP A 66 -3.81 1.71 -7.75
N ALA A 67 -5.09 1.47 -8.01
CA ALA A 67 -5.85 2.18 -9.05
C ALA A 67 -6.24 3.61 -8.62
N HIS A 68 -6.32 3.86 -7.31
CA HIS A 68 -6.84 5.06 -6.66
C HIS A 68 -5.77 5.75 -5.80
N PRO A 69 -5.84 7.07 -5.57
CA PRO A 69 -4.87 7.77 -4.71
C PRO A 69 -5.24 7.78 -3.22
N ASP A 70 -6.52 7.55 -2.87
CA ASP A 70 -7.03 7.59 -1.49
C ASP A 70 -6.70 8.88 -0.74
N LEU A 71 -6.87 10.00 -1.46
CA LEU A 71 -6.61 11.36 -1.00
C LEU A 71 -7.89 12.20 -0.90
N MET A 72 -9.07 11.56 -0.84
CA MET A 72 -10.33 12.26 -0.71
C MET A 72 -10.46 12.87 0.69
N PRO A 73 -11.06 14.08 0.81
CA PRO A 73 -11.33 14.67 2.11
C PRO A 73 -12.29 13.82 2.94
N ALA A 74 -11.91 13.49 4.18
CA ALA A 74 -12.76 12.73 5.10
C ALA A 74 -14.06 13.47 5.42
N ALA A 75 -15.20 12.80 5.32
CA ALA A 75 -16.50 13.42 5.64
C ALA A 75 -16.72 13.57 7.16
N LYS A 76 -16.52 12.50 7.95
CA LYS A 76 -16.68 12.47 9.42
C LYS A 76 -15.78 11.46 10.11
N GLN A 77 -15.51 10.34 9.49
CA GLN A 77 -14.68 9.26 10.01
C GLN A 77 -13.72 8.82 8.91
N GLN A 78 -12.53 8.40 9.29
CA GLN A 78 -11.56 7.84 8.36
C GLN A 78 -12.15 6.62 7.63
N THR A 79 -11.88 6.58 6.33
CA THR A 79 -12.28 5.50 5.41
C THR A 79 -11.08 4.96 4.66
N HIS A 80 -11.29 4.05 3.72
CA HIS A 80 -10.28 3.59 2.80
C HIS A 80 -9.90 4.65 1.74
N GLU A 81 -10.78 5.63 1.47
CA GLU A 81 -10.55 6.67 0.45
C GLU A 81 -9.77 7.89 0.95
N ASP A 82 -9.46 7.99 2.27
CA ASP A 82 -8.86 9.20 2.88
C ASP A 82 -7.70 8.90 3.85
N TYR A 83 -7.30 7.65 4.01
CA TYR A 83 -6.28 7.25 4.97
C TYR A 83 -4.93 7.94 4.70
N LEU A 84 -4.58 8.10 3.43
CA LEU A 84 -3.31 8.69 3.03
C LEU A 84 -3.30 10.20 3.25
N LEU A 85 -4.40 10.90 2.89
CA LEU A 85 -4.54 12.33 3.17
C LEU A 85 -4.37 12.59 4.67
N LYS A 86 -4.99 11.77 5.52
CA LYS A 86 -4.88 11.91 6.97
C LYS A 86 -3.47 11.72 7.50
N LEU A 87 -2.69 10.77 6.96
CA LEU A 87 -1.28 10.60 7.32
C LEU A 87 -0.44 11.84 6.98
N ILE A 88 -0.75 12.50 5.87
CA ILE A 88 -0.06 13.71 5.42
C ILE A 88 -0.48 14.92 6.29
N GLU A 89 -1.79 15.11 6.52
CA GLU A 89 -2.32 16.20 7.35
C GLU A 89 -1.85 16.13 8.80
N GLU A 90 -1.69 14.92 9.36
CA GLU A 90 -1.12 14.69 10.69
C GLU A 90 0.42 14.82 10.73
N HIS A 91 1.07 15.15 9.61
CA HIS A 91 2.53 15.25 9.48
C HIS A 91 3.28 13.95 9.83
N ILE A 92 2.62 12.80 9.68
CA ILE A 92 3.22 11.48 9.88
C ILE A 92 4.00 11.06 8.63
N LEU A 93 3.53 11.50 7.46
CA LEU A 93 4.11 11.19 6.16
C LEU A 93 4.40 12.47 5.37
N ASP A 94 5.63 12.63 4.91
CA ASP A 94 5.99 13.67 3.94
C ASP A 94 5.42 13.28 2.56
N PRO A 95 4.58 14.11 1.92
CA PRO A 95 4.03 13.80 0.60
C PRO A 95 5.10 13.59 -0.48
N ARG A 96 6.30 14.16 -0.31
CA ARG A 96 7.44 13.95 -1.22
C ARG A 96 8.02 12.53 -1.13
N LYS A 97 7.66 11.78 -0.08
CA LYS A 97 8.02 10.38 0.14
C LYS A 97 6.87 9.41 -0.16
N VAL A 98 5.95 9.84 -1.02
CA VAL A 98 4.88 9.01 -1.58
C VAL A 98 5.16 8.76 -3.06
N ILE A 99 5.04 7.50 -3.47
CA ILE A 99 5.06 7.10 -4.88
C ILE A 99 3.84 6.26 -5.16
N PHE A 100 3.02 6.71 -6.11
CA PHE A 100 1.92 5.92 -6.64
C PHE A 100 2.31 5.15 -7.90
N VAL A 101 1.83 3.93 -8.01
CA VAL A 101 2.03 3.06 -9.18
C VAL A 101 0.70 2.40 -9.56
N GLY A 102 0.25 2.59 -10.78
CA GLY A 102 -0.95 1.95 -11.30
C GLY A 102 -2.19 2.83 -11.37
N LEU A 103 -2.10 4.10 -10.93
CA LEU A 103 -3.24 5.01 -10.91
C LEU A 103 -3.94 5.08 -12.27
N ARG A 104 -5.27 5.01 -12.26
CA ARG A 104 -6.10 5.13 -13.46
C ARG A 104 -7.51 5.68 -13.21
N ASN A 105 -7.93 5.75 -11.94
CA ASN A 105 -9.14 6.45 -11.50
C ASN A 105 -8.74 7.48 -10.44
N VAL A 106 -8.68 8.75 -10.82
CA VAL A 106 -8.20 9.86 -9.97
C VAL A 106 -9.21 11.00 -10.03
N HIS A 107 -9.81 11.33 -8.90
CA HIS A 107 -10.73 12.45 -8.81
C HIS A 107 -10.00 13.79 -9.00
N ILE A 108 -10.69 14.82 -9.50
CA ILE A 108 -10.07 16.11 -9.80
C ILE A 108 -9.41 16.77 -8.58
N GLN A 109 -10.00 16.63 -7.40
CA GLN A 109 -9.43 17.17 -6.15
C GLN A 109 -8.14 16.46 -5.76
N GLU A 110 -8.09 15.13 -5.88
CA GLU A 110 -6.89 14.33 -5.62
C GLU A 110 -5.78 14.67 -6.60
N LYS A 111 -6.14 14.87 -7.89
CA LYS A 111 -5.18 15.28 -8.91
C LYS A 111 -4.55 16.64 -8.58
N SER A 112 -5.35 17.62 -8.12
CA SER A 112 -4.81 18.90 -7.66
C SER A 112 -3.87 18.71 -6.49
N PHE A 113 -4.26 17.93 -5.49
CA PHE A 113 -3.42 17.64 -4.31
C PHE A 113 -2.08 17.00 -4.71
N ILE A 114 -2.11 15.99 -5.59
CA ILE A 114 -0.90 15.32 -6.11
C ILE A 114 0.05 16.33 -6.77
N LEU A 115 -0.48 17.23 -7.60
CA LEU A 115 0.31 18.25 -8.29
C LEU A 115 0.88 19.29 -7.33
N ASP A 116 0.08 19.81 -6.42
CA ASP A 116 0.47 20.86 -5.47
C ASP A 116 1.55 20.37 -4.51
N HIS A 117 1.48 19.10 -4.09
CA HIS A 117 2.46 18.49 -3.19
C HIS A 117 3.60 17.75 -3.93
N LYS A 118 3.60 17.78 -5.27
CA LYS A 118 4.61 17.13 -6.13
C LYS A 118 4.78 15.64 -5.82
N ILE A 119 3.68 14.97 -5.50
CA ILE A 119 3.67 13.52 -5.28
C ILE A 119 4.00 12.82 -6.60
N ARG A 120 4.90 11.86 -6.53
CA ARG A 120 5.35 11.14 -7.74
C ARG A 120 4.38 10.05 -8.13
N THR A 121 4.00 10.02 -9.42
CA THR A 121 3.05 9.04 -9.94
C THR A 121 3.59 8.30 -11.15
N PHE A 122 3.30 7.01 -11.21
CA PHE A 122 3.46 6.15 -12.37
C PHE A 122 2.08 5.60 -12.75
N GLU A 123 1.31 6.44 -13.46
CA GLU A 123 -0.01 6.06 -13.98
C GLU A 123 0.10 4.91 -14.97
N MET A 124 -0.96 4.09 -15.12
CA MET A 124 -0.96 2.97 -16.07
C MET A 124 -0.56 3.39 -17.49
N LYS A 125 -1.03 4.54 -17.98
CA LYS A 125 -0.64 5.07 -19.30
C LYS A 125 0.87 5.25 -19.44
N LYS A 126 1.53 5.71 -18.38
CA LYS A 126 2.99 5.92 -18.35
C LYS A 126 3.74 4.59 -18.30
N ILE A 127 3.26 3.63 -17.54
CA ILE A 127 3.82 2.28 -17.46
C ILE A 127 3.81 1.62 -18.84
N TYR A 128 2.69 1.71 -19.57
CA TYR A 128 2.59 1.19 -20.92
C TYR A 128 3.54 1.87 -21.92
N SER A 129 3.75 3.18 -21.78
CA SER A 129 4.61 3.93 -22.72
C SER A 129 6.10 3.74 -22.49
N LEU A 130 6.53 3.47 -21.25
CA LEU A 130 7.95 3.38 -20.87
C LEU A 130 8.49 1.95 -20.77
N SER A 131 7.67 0.94 -20.73
CA SER A 131 7.91 -0.42 -20.31
C SER A 131 7.87 -0.63 -18.79
N LEU A 132 7.39 -1.79 -18.40
CA LEU A 132 7.32 -2.21 -17.00
C LEU A 132 8.70 -2.25 -16.33
N GLN A 133 9.69 -2.76 -17.03
CA GLN A 133 11.06 -2.86 -16.52
C GLN A 133 11.64 -1.50 -16.20
N SER A 134 11.64 -0.58 -17.16
CA SER A 134 12.20 0.78 -16.98
C SER A 134 11.45 1.54 -15.89
N THR A 135 10.12 1.39 -15.82
CA THR A 135 9.32 1.99 -14.76
C THR A 135 9.72 1.45 -13.38
N THR A 136 9.86 0.13 -13.25
CA THR A 136 10.22 -0.50 -11.98
C THR A 136 11.63 -0.09 -11.53
N GLU A 137 12.60 -0.07 -12.44
CA GLU A 137 13.96 0.40 -12.17
C GLU A 137 13.95 1.87 -11.71
N THR A 138 13.21 2.74 -12.38
CA THR A 138 13.06 4.15 -11.97
C THR A 138 12.43 4.27 -10.57
N ILE A 139 11.42 3.47 -10.25
CA ILE A 139 10.82 3.46 -8.91
C ILE A 139 11.89 3.08 -7.87
N MET A 140 12.66 2.02 -8.11
CA MET A 140 13.70 1.56 -7.20
C MET A 140 14.78 2.62 -6.98
N GLU A 141 15.25 3.28 -8.04
CA GLU A 141 16.22 4.37 -7.97
C GLU A 141 15.73 5.55 -7.11
N ASN A 142 14.44 5.83 -7.18
CA ASN A 142 13.85 6.93 -6.41
C ASN A 142 13.75 6.68 -4.89
N VAL A 143 13.74 5.43 -4.47
CA VAL A 143 13.50 5.05 -3.06
C VAL A 143 14.70 4.40 -2.40
N VAL A 144 15.76 4.06 -3.15
CA VAL A 144 16.91 3.31 -2.62
C VAL A 144 17.61 4.02 -1.46
N ASP A 145 17.62 5.35 -1.47
CA ASP A 145 18.24 6.18 -0.44
C ASP A 145 17.28 6.58 0.70
N TRP A 146 16.01 6.14 0.66
CA TRP A 146 15.11 6.39 1.77
C TRP A 146 15.54 5.58 2.99
N PRO A 147 15.48 6.14 4.21
CA PRO A 147 15.92 5.43 5.42
C PRO A 147 15.13 4.14 5.68
N ALA A 148 13.84 4.16 5.38
CA ALA A 148 12.95 3.01 5.47
C ALA A 148 11.82 3.14 4.45
N LEU A 149 11.41 2.00 3.91
CA LEU A 149 10.37 1.90 2.89
C LEU A 149 9.22 1.01 3.38
N TYR A 150 8.01 1.50 3.17
CA TYR A 150 6.77 0.76 3.26
C TYR A 150 6.23 0.49 1.85
N LEU A 151 5.71 -0.70 1.60
CA LEU A 151 5.02 -1.06 0.36
C LEU A 151 3.57 -1.40 0.67
N SER A 152 2.63 -0.61 0.17
CA SER A 152 1.20 -0.91 0.23
C SER A 152 0.75 -1.46 -1.12
N ILE A 153 0.05 -2.58 -1.10
CA ILE A 153 -0.45 -3.27 -2.29
C ILE A 153 -1.96 -3.38 -2.17
N ASP A 154 -2.67 -2.44 -2.80
CA ASP A 154 -4.08 -2.63 -3.09
C ASP A 154 -4.22 -3.64 -4.24
N ILE A 155 -5.03 -4.67 -4.04
CA ILE A 155 -5.17 -5.71 -5.04
C ILE A 155 -5.84 -5.19 -6.32
N ASP A 156 -6.56 -4.07 -6.24
CA ASP A 156 -7.23 -3.45 -7.37
C ASP A 156 -6.28 -2.73 -8.34
N VAL A 157 -4.99 -2.56 -7.99
CA VAL A 157 -3.95 -2.18 -8.97
C VAL A 157 -3.94 -3.14 -10.15
N THR A 158 -4.38 -4.38 -9.91
CA THR A 158 -4.50 -5.44 -10.91
C THR A 158 -5.78 -5.25 -11.72
N ASP A 159 -5.71 -5.59 -13.01
CA ASP A 159 -6.91 -5.60 -13.85
C ASP A 159 -7.95 -6.60 -13.31
N PRO A 160 -9.25 -6.26 -13.31
CA PRO A 160 -10.32 -7.13 -12.83
C PRO A 160 -10.39 -8.51 -13.52
N ALA A 161 -9.78 -8.66 -14.70
CA ALA A 161 -9.65 -9.96 -15.36
C ALA A 161 -8.76 -10.94 -14.56
N PHE A 162 -7.89 -10.44 -13.69
CA PHE A 162 -6.97 -11.23 -12.86
C PHE A 162 -7.32 -11.18 -11.37
N ALA A 163 -7.93 -10.10 -10.90
CA ALA A 163 -8.29 -9.91 -9.50
C ALA A 163 -9.70 -9.27 -9.34
N PRO A 164 -10.77 -10.01 -9.67
CA PRO A 164 -12.14 -9.49 -9.57
C PRO A 164 -12.68 -9.39 -8.13
N GLY A 165 -11.98 -9.95 -7.13
CA GLY A 165 -12.42 -10.02 -5.74
C GLY A 165 -12.02 -8.79 -4.92
N THR A 166 -12.33 -7.60 -5.40
CA THR A 166 -12.11 -6.33 -4.71
C THR A 166 -13.38 -5.47 -4.73
N GLY A 167 -13.42 -4.41 -3.90
CA GLY A 167 -14.56 -3.50 -3.79
C GLY A 167 -14.77 -2.64 -5.02
N TYR A 168 -13.68 -2.15 -5.62
CA TYR A 168 -13.69 -1.27 -6.78
C TYR A 168 -12.89 -1.89 -7.92
N CYS A 169 -13.60 -2.26 -8.99
CA CYS A 169 -12.99 -2.90 -10.16
C CYS A 169 -12.73 -1.88 -11.25
N GLU A 170 -11.47 -1.49 -11.44
CA GLU A 170 -11.07 -0.55 -12.47
C GLU A 170 -10.36 -1.27 -13.64
N PRO A 171 -10.91 -1.27 -14.86
CA PRO A 171 -10.26 -1.86 -16.02
C PRO A 171 -8.96 -1.18 -16.43
N GLY A 172 -8.07 -1.91 -17.08
CA GLY A 172 -6.80 -1.40 -17.59
C GLY A 172 -5.68 -1.38 -16.55
N GLY A 173 -5.77 -2.23 -15.53
CA GLY A 173 -4.76 -2.43 -14.51
C GLY A 173 -3.61 -3.34 -14.94
N LEU A 174 -2.74 -3.68 -13.98
CA LEU A 174 -1.65 -4.62 -14.18
C LEU A 174 -2.18 -6.05 -14.37
N THR A 175 -1.52 -6.83 -15.20
CA THR A 175 -1.70 -8.28 -15.16
C THR A 175 -1.10 -8.86 -13.89
N SER A 176 -1.51 -10.06 -13.49
CA SER A 176 -0.91 -10.77 -12.35
C SER A 176 0.61 -10.95 -12.51
N ARG A 177 1.09 -11.20 -13.73
CA ARG A 177 2.53 -11.32 -14.02
C ARG A 177 3.28 -10.01 -13.82
N GLU A 178 2.71 -8.89 -14.24
CA GLU A 178 3.31 -7.57 -14.10
C GLU A 178 3.39 -7.16 -12.62
N LEU A 179 2.33 -7.39 -11.85
CA LEU A 179 2.33 -7.14 -10.41
C LEU A 179 3.40 -7.99 -9.70
N LEU A 180 3.46 -9.29 -9.95
CA LEU A 180 4.46 -10.17 -9.35
C LEU A 180 5.89 -9.78 -9.77
N TYR A 181 6.09 -9.29 -10.99
CA TYR A 181 7.39 -8.76 -11.43
C TYR A 181 7.80 -7.53 -10.61
N ILE A 182 6.89 -6.54 -10.43
CA ILE A 182 7.17 -5.33 -9.64
C ILE A 182 7.50 -5.73 -8.20
N VAL A 183 6.67 -6.55 -7.57
CA VAL A 183 6.86 -7.02 -6.19
C VAL A 183 8.18 -7.77 -6.04
N GLY A 184 8.50 -8.67 -6.99
CA GLY A 184 9.75 -9.43 -7.02
C GLY A 184 11.00 -8.56 -7.15
N LYS A 185 10.89 -7.37 -7.76
CA LYS A 185 11.97 -6.38 -7.82
C LYS A 185 12.04 -5.54 -6.55
N LEU A 186 10.91 -5.02 -6.08
CA LEU A 186 10.88 -4.16 -4.89
C LEU A 186 11.30 -4.91 -3.62
N LYS A 187 11.04 -6.22 -3.51
CA LYS A 187 11.49 -7.03 -2.37
C LYS A 187 13.01 -7.04 -2.19
N LEU A 188 13.78 -6.77 -3.24
CA LEU A 188 15.26 -6.72 -3.19
C LEU A 188 15.80 -5.45 -2.52
N LEU A 189 14.96 -4.45 -2.32
CA LEU A 189 15.35 -3.22 -1.64
C LEU A 189 15.64 -3.50 -0.16
N ARG A 190 16.83 -3.16 0.30
CA ARG A 190 17.28 -3.40 1.69
C ARG A 190 16.52 -2.56 2.72
N ASN A 191 16.03 -1.41 2.30
CA ASN A 191 15.25 -0.50 3.12
C ASN A 191 13.75 -0.84 3.17
N LEU A 192 13.25 -1.80 2.38
CA LEU A 192 11.89 -2.31 2.48
C LEU A 192 11.74 -3.12 3.77
N LYS A 193 10.93 -2.60 4.72
CA LYS A 193 10.76 -3.17 6.06
C LYS A 193 9.34 -3.65 6.36
N MET A 194 8.35 -3.04 5.72
CA MET A 194 6.95 -3.38 5.97
C MET A 194 6.14 -3.39 4.68
N ILE A 195 5.24 -4.34 4.57
CA ILE A 195 4.38 -4.53 3.41
C ILE A 195 2.96 -4.78 3.91
N ASP A 196 1.96 -4.21 3.25
CA ASP A 196 0.59 -4.71 3.38
C ASP A 196 0.00 -5.14 2.03
N VAL A 197 -0.99 -6.02 2.11
CA VAL A 197 -1.84 -6.44 0.98
C VAL A 197 -3.27 -6.24 1.42
N VAL A 198 -3.98 -5.37 0.73
CA VAL A 198 -5.31 -4.88 1.13
C VAL A 198 -6.36 -5.07 0.02
N GLU A 199 -7.62 -4.80 0.35
CA GLU A 199 -8.79 -4.85 -0.53
C GLU A 199 -9.11 -6.23 -1.14
N VAL A 200 -8.47 -7.28 -0.66
CA VAL A 200 -8.83 -8.66 -1.03
C VAL A 200 -10.13 -9.06 -0.36
N ASN A 201 -11.19 -9.26 -1.13
CA ASN A 201 -12.52 -9.61 -0.62
C ASN A 201 -12.97 -11.01 -1.06
N PRO A 202 -12.71 -12.05 -0.23
CA PRO A 202 -13.08 -13.43 -0.56
C PRO A 202 -14.59 -13.67 -0.69
N LYS A 203 -15.42 -12.72 -0.22
CA LYS A 203 -16.87 -12.82 -0.38
C LYS A 203 -17.35 -12.44 -1.78
N ILE A 204 -16.56 -11.65 -2.51
CA ILE A 204 -16.83 -11.29 -3.90
C ILE A 204 -16.28 -12.38 -4.81
N GLU A 205 -15.01 -12.75 -4.60
CA GLU A 205 -14.37 -13.82 -5.38
C GLU A 205 -13.27 -14.49 -4.54
N GLU A 206 -13.34 -15.80 -4.40
CA GLU A 206 -12.51 -16.56 -3.45
C GLU A 206 -11.33 -17.34 -4.06
N ARG A 207 -11.17 -17.30 -5.39
CA ARG A 207 -10.16 -18.12 -6.08
C ARG A 207 -9.03 -17.30 -6.67
N LEU A 208 -9.32 -16.53 -7.72
CA LEU A 208 -8.29 -15.82 -8.50
C LEU A 208 -7.59 -14.76 -7.64
N THR A 209 -8.38 -13.89 -7.01
CA THR A 209 -7.87 -12.78 -6.21
C THR A 209 -7.14 -13.26 -4.96
N VAL A 210 -7.72 -14.23 -4.25
CA VAL A 210 -7.10 -14.82 -3.06
C VAL A 210 -5.80 -15.55 -3.43
N SER A 211 -5.80 -16.31 -4.55
CA SER A 211 -4.60 -16.98 -5.03
C SER A 211 -3.50 -15.98 -5.41
N LEU A 212 -3.86 -14.88 -6.08
CA LEU A 212 -2.89 -13.83 -6.42
C LEU A 212 -2.31 -13.19 -5.16
N ALA A 213 -3.14 -12.86 -4.16
CA ALA A 213 -2.67 -12.33 -2.88
C ALA A 213 -1.71 -13.31 -2.17
N ALA A 214 -2.00 -14.61 -2.21
CA ALA A 214 -1.12 -15.64 -1.66
C ALA A 214 0.22 -15.73 -2.41
N GLU A 215 0.21 -15.63 -3.76
CA GLU A 215 1.45 -15.60 -4.55
C GLU A 215 2.26 -14.32 -4.32
N ILE A 216 1.63 -13.15 -4.08
CA ILE A 216 2.32 -11.92 -3.67
C ILE A 216 3.07 -12.16 -2.36
N VAL A 217 2.40 -12.71 -1.34
CA VAL A 217 3.02 -13.02 -0.04
C VAL A 217 4.20 -13.98 -0.21
N LYS A 218 4.01 -15.05 -0.98
CA LYS A 218 5.06 -16.03 -1.26
C LYS A 218 6.24 -15.39 -1.98
N GLU A 219 6.00 -14.52 -2.99
CA GLU A 219 7.05 -13.79 -3.71
C GLU A 219 7.88 -12.92 -2.75
N ILE A 220 7.25 -12.27 -1.77
CA ILE A 220 7.94 -11.45 -0.78
C ILE A 220 8.81 -12.29 0.18
N MET A 221 8.35 -13.50 0.52
CA MET A 221 9.00 -14.39 1.49
C MET A 221 10.17 -15.19 0.92
N THR A 222 10.26 -15.33 -0.38
CA THR A 222 11.33 -16.08 -1.08
C THR A 222 12.46 -15.16 -1.52
#